data_3a626664dffee8678a052a22ba6ca2aa
#
_entry.id   3a626664dffee8678a052a22ba6ca2aa
#
_cell.length_a   1.000
_cell.length_b   1.000
_cell.length_c   1.000
_cell.angle_alpha   90.00
_cell.angle_beta   90.00
_cell.angle_gamma   90.00
#
_symmetry.space_group_name_H-M   'P 1'
#
loop_
_entity.id
_entity.type
_entity.pdbx_description
1 polymer ?
#
loop_
_entity_poly.entity_id
_entity_poly.type
_entity_poly.pdbx_seq_one_letter_code
_entity_poly.pdbx_strand_id
1 'polypeptide(L)'
;MITKRNGSVSGLRRLPASRGTGLLCAAAAAAALLTGCGDDGDDGAAKTGSAEAAPVPSAPAATATGNLTEDQSERKALIPKAKVGYEDALRTAVAAVPKSKPVSIELKGPVDKPTWETEVATADGAAHTVRVDAVTGKADKAQAKKDEDADDKRELADRLRKATVTAQQAAETATGKTKGTVSSIELEDSDAGAPKWSVDVVTTDDWNKTTFDIDATNRKILREHVDKD
;
A
#
# COMPACT_ATOMS: atom_id res chain seq x y z
N MET A 1 1.64 52.39 45.77
CA MET A 1 2.18 51.24 46.52
C MET A 1 2.37 50.12 45.48
N ILE A 2 3.53 50.03 44.85
CA ILE A 2 4.78 49.36 45.25
C ILE A 2 4.47 47.96 45.83
N THR A 3 4.81 46.90 45.09
CA THR A 3 5.96 46.02 45.24
C THR A 3 5.82 44.86 44.24
N LYS A 4 6.76 44.69 43.30
CA LYS A 4 7.96 43.82 43.28
C LYS A 4 7.65 42.34 43.05
N ARG A 5 8.07 41.84 41.85
CA ARG A 5 9.28 41.04 41.53
C ARG A 5 9.30 39.60 42.06
N ASN A 6 9.44 38.66 41.15
CA ASN A 6 10.55 37.69 40.95
C ASN A 6 10.06 36.72 39.88
N GLY A 7 10.70 36.36 38.81
CA GLY A 7 12.13 36.20 38.55
C GLY A 7 12.63 34.78 38.87
N SER A 8 12.69 33.87 37.87
CA SER A 8 13.64 32.74 37.76
C SER A 8 13.22 31.91 36.53
N VAL A 9 13.85 31.94 35.43
CA VAL A 9 15.17 31.46 34.96
C VAL A 9 15.37 29.94 35.12
N SER A 10 15.62 29.34 33.95
CA SER A 10 16.48 28.20 33.65
C SER A 10 15.94 26.79 33.79
N GLY A 11 15.98 26.12 32.69
CA GLY A 11 15.95 24.67 32.64
C GLY A 11 16.07 24.14 31.22
N LEU A 12 17.12 24.55 30.45
CA LEU A 12 17.55 23.76 29.27
C LEU A 12 17.92 22.35 29.74
N ARG A 13 17.13 21.37 29.36
CA ARG A 13 17.59 19.98 29.35
C ARG A 13 17.76 19.51 27.90
N ARG A 14 19.00 19.58 27.48
CA ARG A 14 19.46 18.84 26.29
C ARG A 14 19.39 17.35 26.60
N LEU A 15 18.67 16.60 25.80
CA LEU A 15 18.77 15.15 25.74
C LEU A 15 19.77 14.73 24.67
N PRO A 16 20.61 13.71 24.92
CA PRO A 16 21.71 13.36 24.04
C PRO A 16 21.23 12.51 22.87
N ALA A 17 21.79 12.80 21.71
CA ALA A 17 21.74 11.99 20.52
C ALA A 17 22.37 10.60 20.79
N SER A 18 21.61 9.52 20.67
CA SER A 18 22.15 8.17 20.64
C SER A 18 22.51 7.82 19.18
N ARG A 19 23.80 7.87 18.91
CA ARG A 19 24.41 7.29 17.73
C ARG A 19 24.40 5.76 17.90
N GLY A 20 23.56 5.07 17.17
CA GLY A 20 23.62 3.61 17.02
C GLY A 20 24.57 3.25 15.89
N THR A 21 25.65 2.63 16.27
CA THR A 21 26.79 2.21 15.48
C THR A 21 26.42 1.01 14.59
N GLY A 22 26.83 1.07 13.33
CA GLY A 22 26.64 0.02 12.34
C GLY A 22 27.34 -1.31 12.68
N LEU A 23 26.79 -2.37 12.13
CA LEU A 23 27.46 -3.64 11.99
C LEU A 23 27.49 -4.03 10.50
N LEU A 24 28.66 -3.86 9.92
CA LEU A 24 29.06 -4.44 8.64
C LEU A 24 29.25 -5.95 8.84
N CYS A 25 28.50 -6.78 8.13
CA CYS A 25 28.87 -8.15 7.87
C CYS A 25 29.11 -8.32 6.38
N ALA A 26 30.38 -8.32 6.02
CA ALA A 26 30.86 -8.85 4.76
C ALA A 26 31.01 -10.38 4.91
N ALA A 27 30.45 -11.13 3.98
CA ALA A 27 30.85 -12.54 3.80
C ALA A 27 30.93 -12.86 2.31
N ALA A 28 32.08 -13.39 1.97
CA ALA A 28 32.65 -13.58 0.65
C ALA A 28 32.06 -14.77 -0.12
N ALA A 29 32.14 -14.64 -1.42
CA ALA A 29 32.40 -15.55 -2.52
C ALA A 29 32.47 -17.06 -2.28
N ALA A 30 31.83 -17.83 -3.17
CA ALA A 30 32.36 -19.05 -3.75
C ALA A 30 31.83 -19.25 -5.16
N ALA A 31 32.72 -19.11 -6.12
CA ALA A 31 32.54 -19.51 -7.51
C ALA A 31 32.69 -21.02 -7.62
N ALA A 32 31.84 -21.69 -8.39
CA ALA A 32 32.10 -23.02 -8.91
C ALA A 32 31.81 -23.04 -10.40
N LEU A 33 32.87 -23.00 -11.19
CA LEU A 33 32.88 -23.30 -12.62
C LEU A 33 32.86 -24.82 -12.80
N LEU A 34 31.95 -25.34 -13.61
CA LEU A 34 32.02 -26.65 -14.20
C LEU A 34 31.86 -26.51 -15.69
N THR A 35 32.97 -26.44 -16.37
CA THR A 35 33.14 -26.69 -17.80
C THR A 35 33.00 -28.20 -18.05
N GLY A 36 32.15 -28.57 -18.99
CA GLY A 36 32.07 -29.89 -19.59
C GLY A 36 32.02 -29.75 -21.10
N CYS A 37 33.18 -29.77 -21.74
CA CYS A 37 33.37 -30.06 -23.15
C CYS A 37 33.30 -31.57 -23.37
N GLY A 38 32.70 -31.97 -24.49
CA GLY A 38 32.78 -33.27 -25.11
C GLY A 38 32.16 -33.12 -26.48
N ASP A 39 32.86 -33.18 -27.32
CA ASP A 39 33.60 -33.36 -28.56
C ASP A 39 33.15 -34.61 -29.34
N ASP A 40 33.18 -34.39 -30.68
CA ASP A 40 33.25 -35.28 -31.81
C ASP A 40 32.08 -36.16 -32.27
N GLY A 41 31.74 -35.90 -33.54
CA GLY A 41 31.86 -36.95 -34.57
C GLY A 41 30.65 -37.10 -35.52
N ASP A 42 30.79 -36.48 -36.67
CA ASP A 42 30.70 -37.03 -38.04
C ASP A 42 29.39 -37.53 -38.66
N ASP A 43 29.16 -36.96 -39.80
CA ASP A 43 28.56 -37.40 -41.08
C ASP A 43 27.36 -38.36 -41.14
N GLY A 44 26.35 -37.91 -41.92
CA GLY A 44 25.42 -38.84 -42.56
C GLY A 44 24.13 -38.27 -43.12
N ALA A 45 24.17 -37.81 -44.36
CA ALA A 45 23.16 -37.67 -45.40
C ALA A 45 21.68 -38.01 -45.11
N ALA A 46 20.84 -37.00 -45.44
CA ALA A 46 19.54 -37.07 -46.15
C ALA A 46 18.57 -38.24 -45.91
N LYS A 47 17.36 -37.91 -45.40
CA LYS A 47 16.12 -38.29 -46.06
C LYS A 47 14.94 -37.48 -45.51
N THR A 48 14.27 -36.79 -46.44
CA THR A 48 12.92 -36.24 -46.34
C THR A 48 11.94 -37.23 -45.74
N GLY A 49 11.29 -36.81 -44.66
CA GLY A 49 10.13 -37.47 -44.09
C GLY A 49 9.24 -36.43 -43.43
N SER A 50 8.18 -36.03 -44.16
CA SER A 50 7.09 -35.26 -43.62
C SER A 50 6.45 -36.09 -42.51
N ALA A 51 6.63 -35.68 -41.27
CA ALA A 51 5.89 -36.21 -40.13
C ALA A 51 5.00 -35.09 -39.61
N GLU A 52 3.72 -35.26 -39.85
CA GLU A 52 2.56 -34.64 -39.26
C GLU A 52 2.76 -34.46 -37.75
N ALA A 53 2.78 -33.21 -37.31
CA ALA A 53 2.88 -32.88 -35.91
C ALA A 53 1.57 -33.24 -35.20
N ALA A 54 1.59 -34.31 -34.44
CA ALA A 54 0.54 -34.62 -33.50
C ALA A 54 0.39 -33.45 -32.47
N PRO A 55 -0.85 -33.07 -32.11
CA PRO A 55 -1.07 -32.06 -31.11
C PRO A 55 -0.51 -32.55 -29.75
N VAL A 56 0.50 -31.89 -29.26
CA VAL A 56 0.94 -32.05 -27.87
C VAL A 56 -0.22 -31.69 -26.95
N PRO A 57 -0.64 -32.59 -26.05
CA PRO A 57 -1.64 -32.22 -25.05
C PRO A 57 -1.07 -31.09 -24.21
N SER A 58 -1.73 -29.95 -24.24
CA SER A 58 -1.46 -28.87 -23.29
C SER A 58 -1.56 -29.47 -21.89
N ALA A 59 -0.45 -29.52 -21.19
CA ALA A 59 -0.46 -29.88 -19.80
C ALA A 59 -1.42 -28.92 -19.06
N PRO A 60 -2.31 -29.40 -18.20
CA PRO A 60 -3.12 -28.54 -17.38
C PRO A 60 -2.17 -27.66 -16.58
N ALA A 61 -2.39 -26.35 -16.61
CA ALA A 61 -1.70 -25.43 -15.75
C ALA A 61 -1.82 -25.99 -14.32
N ALA A 62 -0.67 -26.32 -13.72
CA ALA A 62 -0.62 -26.75 -12.34
C ALA A 62 -1.21 -25.59 -11.52
N THR A 63 -2.43 -25.77 -11.06
CA THR A 63 -2.98 -24.97 -9.98
C THR A 63 -2.02 -25.19 -8.82
N ALA A 64 -1.22 -24.18 -8.50
CA ALA A 64 -0.36 -24.17 -7.33
C ALA A 64 -1.29 -24.23 -6.11
N THR A 65 -1.54 -25.44 -5.62
CA THR A 65 -2.13 -25.68 -4.30
C THR A 65 -1.02 -25.49 -3.27
N GLY A 66 -0.36 -24.34 -3.31
CA GLY A 66 0.45 -23.85 -2.21
C GLY A 66 -0.50 -23.44 -1.08
N ASN A 67 -0.17 -23.82 0.15
CA ASN A 67 -0.87 -23.29 1.30
C ASN A 67 -0.75 -21.76 1.23
N LEU A 68 -1.89 -21.07 1.32
CA LEU A 68 -1.91 -19.61 1.43
C LEU A 68 -1.15 -19.22 2.70
N THR A 69 -0.45 -18.10 2.65
CA THR A 69 0.12 -17.48 3.84
C THR A 69 -1.01 -17.00 4.78
N GLU A 70 -0.66 -16.59 5.98
CA GLU A 70 -1.63 -16.05 6.92
C GLU A 70 -2.33 -14.82 6.35
N ASP A 71 -1.56 -13.88 5.81
CA ASP A 71 -2.05 -12.64 5.20
C ASP A 71 -2.92 -12.89 3.96
N GLN A 72 -2.54 -13.83 3.09
CA GLN A 72 -3.37 -14.24 1.96
C GLN A 72 -4.68 -14.86 2.42
N SER A 73 -4.64 -15.67 3.48
CA SER A 73 -5.84 -16.31 4.06
C SER A 73 -6.78 -15.27 4.68
N GLU A 74 -6.24 -14.25 5.34
CA GLU A 74 -7.00 -13.13 5.88
C GLU A 74 -7.66 -12.32 4.78
N ARG A 75 -6.90 -11.92 3.74
CA ARG A 75 -7.44 -11.21 2.56
C ARG A 75 -8.55 -12.00 1.88
N LYS A 76 -8.35 -13.31 1.69
CA LYS A 76 -9.36 -14.24 1.13
C LYS A 76 -10.62 -14.32 1.96
N ALA A 77 -10.50 -14.26 3.29
CA ALA A 77 -11.66 -14.32 4.17
C ALA A 77 -12.41 -12.98 4.24
N LEU A 78 -11.69 -11.85 4.25
CA LEU A 78 -12.24 -10.51 4.51
C LEU A 78 -12.83 -9.85 3.26
N ILE A 79 -12.08 -9.80 2.15
CA ILE A 79 -12.43 -9.04 0.95
C ILE A 79 -13.80 -9.43 0.37
N PRO A 80 -14.17 -10.73 0.23
CA PRO A 80 -15.48 -11.10 -0.31
C PRO A 80 -16.67 -10.72 0.58
N LYS A 81 -16.43 -10.37 1.83
CA LYS A 81 -17.47 -9.95 2.78
C LYS A 81 -17.84 -8.49 2.62
N ALA A 82 -16.92 -7.66 2.14
CA ALA A 82 -17.22 -6.28 1.80
C ALA A 82 -18.17 -6.22 0.60
N LYS A 83 -19.32 -5.59 0.78
CA LYS A 83 -20.35 -5.34 -0.26
C LYS A 83 -20.29 -3.92 -0.77
N VAL A 84 -19.74 -3.03 0.02
CA VAL A 84 -19.54 -1.61 -0.28
C VAL A 84 -18.08 -1.45 -0.69
N GLY A 85 -17.86 -0.90 -1.88
CA GLY A 85 -16.51 -0.61 -2.38
C GLY A 85 -15.89 0.61 -1.69
N TYR A 86 -14.57 0.76 -1.85
CA TYR A 86 -13.83 1.90 -1.30
C TYR A 86 -14.38 3.26 -1.76
N GLU A 87 -14.89 3.39 -2.99
CA GLU A 87 -15.43 4.64 -3.53
C GLU A 87 -16.66 5.12 -2.75
N ASP A 88 -17.59 4.20 -2.49
CA ASP A 88 -18.81 4.50 -1.74
C ASP A 88 -18.49 4.80 -0.28
N ALA A 89 -17.54 4.07 0.30
CA ALA A 89 -17.07 4.29 1.67
C ALA A 89 -16.39 5.66 1.80
N LEU A 90 -15.49 6.04 0.87
CA LEU A 90 -14.88 7.36 0.83
C LEU A 90 -15.91 8.48 0.73
N ARG A 91 -16.89 8.31 -0.17
CA ARG A 91 -17.99 9.28 -0.34
C ARG A 91 -18.79 9.47 0.95
N THR A 92 -19.10 8.35 1.61
CA THR A 92 -19.81 8.34 2.90
C THR A 92 -18.99 9.04 3.99
N ALA A 93 -17.70 8.77 4.07
CA ALA A 93 -16.82 9.38 5.06
C ALA A 93 -16.67 10.90 4.85
N VAL A 94 -16.45 11.35 3.61
CA VAL A 94 -16.39 12.79 3.28
C VAL A 94 -17.71 13.50 3.57
N ALA A 95 -18.85 12.83 3.34
CA ALA A 95 -20.16 13.40 3.68
C ALA A 95 -20.35 13.56 5.20
N ALA A 96 -19.73 12.68 6.00
CA ALA A 96 -19.79 12.76 7.46
C ALA A 96 -18.94 13.91 8.05
N VAL A 97 -17.94 14.42 7.29
CA VAL A 97 -17.10 15.55 7.69
C VAL A 97 -17.10 16.60 6.56
N PRO A 98 -17.99 17.59 6.62
CA PRO A 98 -18.14 18.59 5.55
C PRO A 98 -16.83 19.34 5.26
N LYS A 99 -16.55 19.57 3.96
CA LYS A 99 -15.34 20.27 3.46
C LYS A 99 -14.02 19.52 3.71
N SER A 100 -14.08 18.23 4.03
CA SER A 100 -12.89 17.38 4.13
C SER A 100 -12.50 16.77 2.77
N LYS A 101 -11.26 16.29 2.71
CA LYS A 101 -10.71 15.46 1.63
C LYS A 101 -10.27 14.12 2.21
N PRO A 102 -10.27 13.03 1.42
CA PRO A 102 -9.70 11.76 1.83
C PRO A 102 -8.20 11.88 2.14
N VAL A 103 -7.77 11.23 3.21
CA VAL A 103 -6.36 11.04 3.57
C VAL A 103 -6.02 9.56 3.44
N SER A 104 -6.84 8.68 4.04
CA SER A 104 -6.66 7.24 3.89
C SER A 104 -8.00 6.51 3.92
N ILE A 105 -7.97 5.28 3.42
CA ILE A 105 -9.04 4.28 3.59
C ILE A 105 -8.41 2.90 3.59
N GLU A 106 -8.85 2.04 4.48
CA GLU A 106 -8.39 0.67 4.60
C GLU A 106 -9.54 -0.26 4.98
N LEU A 107 -9.63 -1.42 4.30
CA LEU A 107 -10.57 -2.49 4.67
C LEU A 107 -9.95 -3.34 5.79
N LYS A 108 -10.58 -3.36 6.94
CA LYS A 108 -10.12 -4.10 8.11
C LYS A 108 -11.28 -4.61 8.97
N GLY A 109 -10.94 -5.18 10.11
CA GLY A 109 -11.89 -5.71 11.07
C GLY A 109 -12.11 -7.21 10.94
N PRO A 110 -12.90 -7.81 11.83
CA PRO A 110 -13.19 -9.23 11.78
C PRO A 110 -14.05 -9.58 10.56
N VAL A 111 -13.93 -10.82 10.08
CA VAL A 111 -14.59 -11.32 8.87
C VAL A 111 -16.12 -11.19 8.89
N ASP A 112 -16.72 -11.29 10.06
CA ASP A 112 -18.16 -11.15 10.29
C ASP A 112 -18.61 -9.68 10.38
N LYS A 113 -17.66 -8.74 10.53
CA LYS A 113 -17.93 -7.31 10.59
C LYS A 113 -16.85 -6.51 9.85
N PRO A 114 -16.71 -6.65 8.53
CA PRO A 114 -15.75 -5.89 7.76
C PRO A 114 -16.09 -4.40 7.80
N THR A 115 -15.08 -3.57 7.93
CA THR A 115 -15.22 -2.12 8.12
C THR A 115 -14.19 -1.39 7.27
N TRP A 116 -14.61 -0.38 6.56
CA TRP A 116 -13.72 0.61 5.99
C TRP A 116 -13.35 1.62 7.07
N GLU A 117 -12.10 1.65 7.49
CA GLU A 117 -11.59 2.72 8.34
C GLU A 117 -11.02 3.82 7.45
N THR A 118 -11.63 4.99 7.52
CA THR A 118 -11.32 6.10 6.63
C THR A 118 -10.84 7.29 7.44
N GLU A 119 -9.72 7.88 7.02
CA GLU A 119 -9.30 9.18 7.52
C GLU A 119 -9.60 10.26 6.49
N VAL A 120 -10.25 11.31 6.95
CA VAL A 120 -10.54 12.51 6.15
C VAL A 120 -10.05 13.74 6.91
N ALA A 121 -9.55 14.75 6.21
CA ALA A 121 -9.10 15.97 6.87
C ALA A 121 -9.63 17.23 6.19
N THR A 122 -9.89 18.27 6.98
CA THR A 122 -10.26 19.60 6.52
C THR A 122 -9.03 20.37 6.00
N ALA A 123 -9.25 21.47 5.31
CA ALA A 123 -8.17 22.21 4.64
C ALA A 123 -7.10 22.77 5.60
N ASP A 124 -7.41 22.90 6.87
CA ASP A 124 -6.49 23.27 7.95
C ASP A 124 -5.73 22.09 8.56
N GLY A 125 -5.94 20.88 8.01
CA GLY A 125 -5.27 19.66 8.44
C GLY A 125 -5.90 18.94 9.63
N ALA A 126 -7.06 19.40 10.12
CA ALA A 126 -7.74 18.68 11.19
C ALA A 126 -8.29 17.34 10.68
N ALA A 127 -7.72 16.24 11.17
CA ALA A 127 -8.09 14.90 10.73
C ALA A 127 -9.20 14.27 11.58
N HIS A 128 -10.00 13.45 10.92
CA HIS A 128 -11.12 12.72 11.49
C HIS A 128 -11.12 11.28 10.98
N THR A 129 -11.30 10.35 11.90
CA THR A 129 -11.55 8.94 11.53
C THR A 129 -13.07 8.72 11.41
N VAL A 130 -13.47 8.12 10.30
CA VAL A 130 -14.84 7.68 10.02
C VAL A 130 -14.81 6.21 9.69
N ARG A 131 -15.50 5.39 10.49
CA ARG A 131 -15.68 3.97 10.17
C ARG A 131 -16.96 3.80 9.39
N VAL A 132 -16.86 3.10 8.26
CA VAL A 132 -18.00 2.78 7.40
C VAL A 132 -18.15 1.28 7.38
N ASP A 133 -19.30 0.77 7.79
CA ASP A 133 -19.63 -0.65 7.71
C ASP A 133 -19.55 -1.11 6.25
N ALA A 134 -18.65 -2.06 5.97
CA ALA A 134 -18.37 -2.47 4.59
C ALA A 134 -19.47 -3.35 3.98
N VAL A 135 -20.50 -3.72 4.73
CA VAL A 135 -21.67 -4.46 4.25
C VAL A 135 -22.83 -3.52 3.92
N THR A 136 -23.09 -2.55 4.79
CA THR A 136 -24.28 -1.69 4.73
C THR A 136 -24.00 -0.28 4.22
N GLY A 137 -22.75 0.16 4.20
CA GLY A 137 -22.34 1.52 3.83
C GLY A 137 -22.66 2.58 4.89
N LYS A 138 -23.11 2.19 6.08
CA LYS A 138 -23.41 3.13 7.15
C LYS A 138 -22.15 3.62 7.84
N ALA A 139 -22.00 4.93 7.97
CA ALA A 139 -20.92 5.52 8.74
C ALA A 139 -21.25 5.57 10.23
N ASP A 140 -20.24 5.31 11.04
CA ASP A 140 -20.24 5.70 12.43
C ASP A 140 -20.06 7.23 12.57
N LYS A 141 -20.25 7.75 13.78
CA LYS A 141 -19.97 9.15 14.05
C LYS A 141 -18.48 9.44 13.85
N ALA A 142 -18.18 10.48 13.05
CA ALA A 142 -16.82 10.94 12.86
C ALA A 142 -16.13 11.27 14.20
N GLN A 143 -14.91 10.82 14.37
CA GLN A 143 -14.10 11.04 15.56
C GLN A 143 -12.90 11.91 15.17
N ALA A 144 -12.77 13.08 15.79
CA ALA A 144 -11.56 13.88 15.61
C ALA A 144 -10.34 13.10 16.14
N LYS A 145 -9.26 13.12 15.39
CA LYS A 145 -7.99 12.53 15.79
C LYS A 145 -7.44 13.31 16.99
N LYS A 146 -7.11 12.60 18.06
CA LYS A 146 -6.75 13.23 19.32
C LYS A 146 -5.26 13.54 19.35
N ASP A 147 -4.41 13.66 19.60
CA ASP A 147 -2.95 13.74 19.71
C ASP A 147 -2.25 14.41 18.50
N GLU A 148 -3.00 15.10 17.63
CA GLU A 148 -2.42 15.93 16.57
C GLU A 148 -2.06 17.31 17.11
N ASP A 149 -0.79 17.63 17.05
CA ASP A 149 -0.33 18.98 17.37
C ASP A 149 -0.48 19.94 16.17
N ALA A 150 -0.02 21.18 16.33
CA ALA A 150 -0.15 22.19 15.29
C ALA A 150 0.80 21.95 14.11
N ASP A 151 1.87 21.20 14.31
CA ASP A 151 2.84 20.88 13.26
C ASP A 151 2.30 19.74 12.40
N ASP A 152 1.75 18.68 13.00
CA ASP A 152 1.08 17.58 12.32
C ASP A 152 -0.03 18.10 11.39
N LYS A 153 -0.87 18.99 11.88
CA LYS A 153 -1.95 19.60 11.09
C LYS A 153 -1.42 20.41 9.93
N ARG A 154 -0.34 21.16 10.12
CA ARG A 154 0.27 21.93 9.03
C ARG A 154 0.86 21.02 7.96
N GLU A 155 1.54 19.96 8.35
CA GLU A 155 2.10 18.98 7.42
C GLU A 155 1.00 18.31 6.60
N LEU A 156 -0.06 17.86 7.25
CA LEU A 156 -1.20 17.25 6.57
C LEU A 156 -1.92 18.24 5.64
N ALA A 157 -2.14 19.49 6.09
CA ALA A 157 -2.73 20.54 5.23
C ALA A 157 -1.87 20.83 4.00
N ASP A 158 -0.55 20.89 4.18
CA ASP A 158 0.40 21.10 3.08
C ASP A 158 0.41 19.93 2.10
N ARG A 159 0.39 18.70 2.59
CA ARG A 159 0.29 17.48 1.79
C ARG A 159 -1.00 17.47 0.96
N LEU A 160 -2.15 17.72 1.58
CA LEU A 160 -3.45 17.81 0.93
C LEU A 160 -3.56 18.94 -0.11
N ARG A 161 -2.83 20.04 0.11
CA ARG A 161 -2.77 21.15 -0.84
C ARG A 161 -1.92 20.82 -2.07
N LYS A 162 -0.81 20.11 -1.88
CA LYS A 162 0.10 19.68 -2.94
C LYS A 162 -0.48 18.53 -3.78
N ALA A 163 -1.26 17.64 -3.16
CA ALA A 163 -1.89 16.52 -3.84
C ALA A 163 -3.01 17.03 -4.76
N THR A 164 -2.77 16.99 -6.08
CA THR A 164 -3.73 17.33 -7.12
C THR A 164 -4.45 16.12 -7.70
N VAL A 165 -3.85 14.92 -7.54
CA VAL A 165 -4.44 13.64 -7.88
C VAL A 165 -5.31 13.17 -6.71
N THR A 166 -6.55 12.79 -6.99
CA THR A 166 -7.46 12.27 -5.96
C THR A 166 -7.16 10.81 -5.62
N ALA A 167 -7.60 10.35 -4.44
CA ALA A 167 -7.52 8.95 -4.05
C ALA A 167 -8.12 8.00 -5.10
N GLN A 168 -9.27 8.38 -5.66
CA GLN A 168 -9.94 7.62 -6.73
C GLN A 168 -9.08 7.52 -7.99
N GLN A 169 -8.48 8.64 -8.45
CA GLN A 169 -7.61 8.63 -9.62
C GLN A 169 -6.34 7.80 -9.42
N ALA A 170 -5.81 7.77 -8.19
CA ALA A 170 -4.70 6.90 -7.84
C ALA A 170 -5.13 5.42 -7.91
N ALA A 171 -6.26 5.07 -7.31
CA ALA A 171 -6.82 3.72 -7.37
C ALA A 171 -7.11 3.26 -8.81
N GLU A 172 -7.65 4.12 -9.68
CA GLU A 172 -7.83 3.86 -11.11
C GLU A 172 -6.50 3.57 -11.81
N THR A 173 -5.43 4.29 -11.44
CA THR A 173 -4.09 4.06 -11.99
C THR A 173 -3.55 2.70 -11.59
N ALA A 174 -3.68 2.33 -10.30
CA ALA A 174 -3.26 1.03 -9.77
C ALA A 174 -4.05 -0.13 -10.39
N THR A 175 -5.38 -0.04 -10.41
CA THR A 175 -6.27 -1.09 -10.97
C THR A 175 -6.20 -1.19 -12.50
N GLY A 176 -5.80 -0.13 -13.16
CA GLY A 176 -5.46 -0.13 -14.58
C GLY A 176 -4.20 -0.96 -14.86
N LYS A 177 -3.27 -1.03 -13.92
CA LYS A 177 -2.02 -1.79 -14.01
C LYS A 177 -2.22 -3.25 -13.57
N THR A 178 -2.85 -3.48 -12.43
CA THR A 178 -3.13 -4.80 -11.87
C THR A 178 -4.62 -4.94 -11.58
N LYS A 179 -5.26 -5.95 -12.19
CA LYS A 179 -6.68 -6.23 -11.94
C LYS A 179 -6.85 -6.82 -10.55
N GLY A 180 -7.74 -6.26 -9.77
CA GLY A 180 -7.97 -6.71 -8.40
C GLY A 180 -8.93 -5.80 -7.64
N THR A 181 -9.02 -6.04 -6.34
CA THR A 181 -9.81 -5.25 -5.40
C THR A 181 -8.90 -4.31 -4.63
N VAL A 182 -9.20 -3.03 -4.62
CA VAL A 182 -8.51 -2.06 -3.76
C VAL A 182 -8.87 -2.35 -2.32
N SER A 183 -7.86 -2.58 -1.48
CA SER A 183 -8.01 -2.85 -0.04
C SER A 183 -7.54 -1.69 0.83
N SER A 184 -6.64 -0.86 0.31
CA SER A 184 -6.13 0.33 1.01
C SER A 184 -5.74 1.43 0.03
N ILE A 185 -5.88 2.68 0.46
CA ILE A 185 -5.35 3.88 -0.20
C ILE A 185 -4.89 4.83 0.90
N GLU A 186 -3.67 5.36 0.81
CA GLU A 186 -3.12 6.26 1.80
C GLU A 186 -2.32 7.39 1.14
N LEU A 187 -2.51 8.63 1.62
CA LEU A 187 -1.74 9.80 1.19
C LEU A 187 -0.55 10.00 2.13
N GLU A 188 0.63 9.77 1.61
CA GLU A 188 1.90 9.84 2.35
C GLU A 188 2.86 10.84 1.70
N ASP A 189 3.98 11.09 2.37
CA ASP A 189 5.14 11.72 1.75
C ASP A 189 6.11 10.65 1.25
N SER A 190 6.68 10.88 0.08
CA SER A 190 7.81 10.10 -0.42
C SER A 190 9.08 10.43 0.35
N ASP A 191 10.14 9.65 0.19
CA ASP A 191 11.45 9.91 0.79
C ASP A 191 12.01 11.31 0.44
N ALA A 192 11.55 11.89 -0.66
CA ALA A 192 11.91 13.24 -1.10
C ALA A 192 10.95 14.33 -0.55
N GLY A 193 9.97 13.98 0.29
CA GLY A 193 8.99 14.91 0.85
C GLY A 193 7.93 15.41 -0.14
N ALA A 194 7.75 14.71 -1.27
CA ALA A 194 6.67 14.97 -2.21
C ALA A 194 5.46 14.05 -1.89
N PRO A 195 4.22 14.53 -2.03
CA PRO A 195 3.05 13.71 -1.74
C PRO A 195 2.92 12.56 -2.74
N LYS A 196 2.62 11.36 -2.23
CA LYS A 196 2.30 10.17 -2.99
C LYS A 196 1.06 9.48 -2.43
N TRP A 197 0.37 8.76 -3.28
CA TRP A 197 -0.65 7.81 -2.88
C TRP A 197 -0.03 6.41 -2.83
N SER A 198 -0.15 5.73 -1.72
CA SER A 198 0.09 4.29 -1.60
C SER A 198 -1.25 3.57 -1.81
N VAL A 199 -1.32 2.67 -2.78
CA VAL A 199 -2.55 1.94 -3.14
C VAL A 199 -2.30 0.45 -3.14
N ASP A 200 -3.03 -0.28 -2.30
CA ASP A 200 -3.01 -1.73 -2.24
C ASP A 200 -4.12 -2.34 -3.10
N VAL A 201 -3.71 -3.19 -4.03
CA VAL A 201 -4.62 -3.97 -4.88
C VAL A 201 -4.41 -5.46 -4.63
N VAL A 202 -5.47 -6.16 -4.26
CA VAL A 202 -5.46 -7.60 -4.01
C VAL A 202 -6.06 -8.34 -5.20
N THR A 203 -5.31 -9.28 -5.77
CA THR A 203 -5.79 -10.18 -6.82
C THR A 203 -6.57 -11.35 -6.20
N THR A 204 -7.66 -11.79 -6.84
CA THR A 204 -8.49 -12.89 -6.31
C THR A 204 -8.00 -14.27 -6.71
N ASP A 205 -7.06 -14.36 -7.64
CA ASP A 205 -6.54 -15.62 -8.15
C ASP A 205 -5.55 -16.26 -7.18
N ASP A 206 -4.73 -15.44 -6.55
CA ASP A 206 -3.63 -15.85 -5.67
C ASP A 206 -3.63 -15.14 -4.31
N TRP A 207 -4.52 -14.15 -4.11
CA TRP A 207 -4.63 -13.32 -2.91
C TRP A 207 -3.37 -12.52 -2.58
N ASN A 208 -2.49 -12.35 -3.57
CA ASN A 208 -1.35 -11.46 -3.45
C ASN A 208 -1.82 -10.01 -3.38
N LYS A 209 -1.09 -9.22 -2.62
CA LYS A 209 -1.28 -7.78 -2.54
C LYS A 209 -0.19 -7.09 -3.36
N THR A 210 -0.57 -6.20 -4.24
CA THR A 210 0.36 -5.32 -4.96
C THR A 210 0.18 -3.90 -4.45
N THR A 211 1.24 -3.33 -3.90
CA THR A 211 1.29 -1.93 -3.47
C THR A 211 1.86 -1.06 -4.57
N PHE A 212 1.15 -0.01 -4.93
CA PHE A 212 1.58 1.01 -5.89
C PHE A 212 1.81 2.33 -5.18
N ASP A 213 3.04 2.86 -5.24
CA ASP A 213 3.29 4.25 -4.91
C ASP A 213 3.06 5.10 -6.16
N ILE A 214 2.16 6.06 -6.07
CA ILE A 214 1.70 6.89 -7.19
C ILE A 214 1.91 8.35 -6.82
N ASP A 215 2.63 9.09 -7.66
CA ASP A 215 2.83 10.53 -7.49
C ASP A 215 1.47 11.25 -7.40
N ALA A 216 1.22 11.87 -6.25
CA ALA A 216 -0.06 12.56 -5.99
C ALA A 216 -0.22 13.88 -6.76
N THR A 217 0.75 14.25 -7.63
CA THR A 217 0.68 15.46 -8.46
C THR A 217 0.42 15.16 -9.93
N ASN A 218 0.81 13.97 -10.44
CA ASN A 218 0.79 13.68 -11.87
C ASN A 218 0.39 12.24 -12.25
N ARG A 219 0.01 11.38 -11.29
CA ARG A 219 -0.42 9.99 -11.46
C ARG A 219 0.68 9.02 -11.92
N LYS A 220 1.97 9.43 -11.92
CA LYS A 220 3.06 8.54 -12.29
C LYS A 220 3.23 7.45 -11.22
N ILE A 221 3.33 6.20 -11.63
CA ILE A 221 3.72 5.10 -10.74
C ILE A 221 5.20 5.27 -10.41
N LEU A 222 5.51 5.44 -9.13
CA LEU A 222 6.86 5.61 -8.60
C LEU A 222 7.47 4.27 -8.22
N ARG A 223 6.64 3.36 -7.67
CA ARG A 223 7.03 2.03 -7.23
C ARG A 223 5.86 1.06 -7.39
N GLU A 224 6.20 -0.19 -7.67
CA GLU A 224 5.31 -1.34 -7.62
C GLU A 224 5.99 -2.42 -6.79
N HIS A 225 5.28 -2.97 -5.83
CA HIS A 225 5.77 -4.04 -4.96
C HIS A 225 4.68 -5.10 -4.80
N VAL A 226 5.04 -6.36 -5.06
CA VAL A 226 4.13 -7.50 -4.84
C VAL A 226 4.51 -8.16 -3.53
N ASP A 227 3.57 -8.16 -2.60
CA ASP A 227 3.64 -8.86 -1.33
C ASP A 227 3.03 -10.25 -1.52
N LYS A 228 3.88 -11.25 -1.37
CA LYS A 228 3.54 -12.68 -1.53
C LYS A 228 3.51 -13.41 -0.19
N ASP A 229 3.70 -12.68 0.91
CA ASP A 229 3.72 -13.22 2.26
C ASP A 229 2.31 -13.32 2.85
#